data_2e3b49da96138d1d5592cc141c2d03ab
#
_entry.id   2e3b49da96138d1d5592cc141c2d03ab
#
_cell.length_a   1.000
_cell.length_b   1.000
_cell.length_c   1.000
_cell.angle_alpha   90.00
_cell.angle_beta   90.00
_cell.angle_gamma   90.00
#
_symmetry.space_group_name_H-M   'P 1'
#
loop_
_entity.id
_entity.type
_entity.pdbx_description
1 polymer ?
#
loop_
_entity_poly.entity_id
_entity_poly.type
_entity_poly.pdbx_seq_one_letter_code
_entity_poly.pdbx_strand_id
1 'polypeptide(L)'
;MTDEPIYEGKYCNSNDVLALFEDISDDPSEALLTVSIDNTEAWIESNLKKHYVPIPVDIPQTLKTIAIYYAASDILMSLYHGEEYESLMDYWFNKAQDLLEDYIDAFLHAEATDEELDKVNMVKHSHSQTYHEKRRRGIWVR
;
A
#
# COMPACT_ATOMS: atom_id res chain seq x y z
N MET A 1 23.94 -15.07 -16.18
CA MET A 1 23.02 -14.25 -16.06
C MET A 1 21.83 -14.65 -16.74
N THR A 2 20.89 -14.56 -16.11
CA THR A 2 19.72 -15.00 -16.68
C THR A 2 19.09 -13.95 -17.44
N ASP A 3 18.49 -14.30 -18.52
CA ASP A 3 17.84 -13.31 -19.30
C ASP A 3 16.38 -13.46 -19.22
N GLU A 4 15.91 -14.08 -18.17
CA GLU A 4 14.49 -14.26 -18.03
C GLU A 4 13.82 -12.93 -17.90
N PRO A 5 12.68 -12.76 -18.53
CA PRO A 5 11.98 -11.50 -18.45
C PRO A 5 11.48 -11.26 -17.05
N ILE A 6 11.55 -10.03 -16.64
CA ILE A 6 11.04 -9.64 -15.36
C ILE A 6 9.62 -9.18 -15.56
N TYR A 7 8.70 -9.70 -14.76
CA TYR A 7 7.33 -9.24 -14.86
C TYR A 7 7.23 -7.82 -14.33
N GLU A 8 6.72 -6.94 -15.15
CA GLU A 8 6.60 -5.55 -14.78
C GLU A 8 5.16 -5.21 -14.51
N GLY A 9 4.82 -5.04 -13.27
CA GLY A 9 3.50 -4.55 -12.92
C GLY A 9 3.50 -3.05 -12.96
N LYS A 10 2.35 -2.48 -12.74
CA LYS A 10 2.21 -1.04 -12.75
C LYS A 10 2.97 -0.40 -11.59
N TYR A 11 2.96 -1.03 -10.43
CA TYR A 11 3.55 -0.44 -9.24
C TYR A 11 4.86 -1.07 -8.80
N CYS A 12 5.12 -2.30 -9.19
CA CYS A 12 6.37 -2.94 -8.84
C CYS A 12 6.65 -4.06 -9.82
N ASN A 13 7.88 -4.55 -9.83
CA ASN A 13 8.22 -5.66 -10.71
C ASN A 13 8.62 -6.86 -9.87
N SER A 14 8.80 -8.00 -10.53
CA SER A 14 9.06 -9.24 -9.82
C SER A 14 10.40 -9.22 -9.08
N ASN A 15 11.40 -8.55 -9.60
CA ASN A 15 12.68 -8.49 -8.93
C ASN A 15 12.60 -7.74 -7.61
N ASP A 16 11.81 -6.68 -7.57
CA ASP A 16 11.65 -5.91 -6.35
C ASP A 16 11.03 -6.76 -5.25
N VAL A 17 10.06 -7.56 -5.63
CA VAL A 17 9.39 -8.41 -4.65
C VAL A 17 10.31 -9.53 -4.22
N LEU A 18 11.04 -10.14 -5.16
CA LEU A 18 11.94 -11.23 -4.82
C LEU A 18 13.03 -10.80 -3.86
N ALA A 19 13.41 -9.53 -3.89
CA ALA A 19 14.44 -9.04 -2.99
C ALA A 19 14.06 -9.24 -1.52
N LEU A 20 12.78 -9.24 -1.21
CA LEU A 20 12.35 -9.46 0.16
C LEU A 20 12.42 -10.92 0.55
N PHE A 21 12.57 -11.80 -0.43
CA PHE A 21 12.59 -13.24 -0.16
C PHE A 21 13.99 -13.82 -0.11
N GLU A 22 15.00 -12.98 -0.07
CA GLU A 22 16.37 -13.48 -0.09
C GLU A 22 16.70 -14.44 1.05
N ASP A 23 16.13 -14.16 2.21
CA ASP A 23 16.41 -15.00 3.36
C ASP A 23 15.41 -16.11 3.54
N ILE A 24 14.52 -16.29 2.61
CA ILE A 24 13.50 -17.31 2.68
C ILE A 24 13.89 -18.42 1.73
N SER A 25 13.86 -19.64 2.23
CA SER A 25 14.43 -20.75 1.48
C SER A 25 13.69 -21.10 0.20
N ASP A 26 12.41 -20.84 0.15
CA ASP A 26 11.64 -21.18 -1.04
C ASP A 26 11.37 -19.96 -1.88
N ASP A 27 11.63 -20.07 -3.17
CA ASP A 27 11.34 -18.97 -4.07
C ASP A 27 9.94 -19.09 -4.63
N PRO A 28 9.22 -18.00 -4.75
CA PRO A 28 7.90 -18.06 -5.37
C PRO A 28 8.01 -18.34 -6.86
N SER A 29 7.02 -19.02 -7.40
CA SER A 29 7.01 -19.28 -8.84
C SER A 29 6.69 -18.01 -9.59
N GLU A 30 7.01 -18.00 -10.89
CA GLU A 30 6.69 -16.86 -11.71
C GLU A 30 5.21 -16.59 -11.76
N ALA A 31 4.43 -17.67 -11.82
CA ALA A 31 2.98 -17.50 -11.88
C ALA A 31 2.46 -16.84 -10.62
N LEU A 32 2.99 -17.24 -9.47
CA LEU A 32 2.54 -16.66 -8.21
C LEU A 32 2.97 -15.21 -8.11
N LEU A 33 4.18 -14.89 -8.55
CA LEU A 33 4.63 -13.51 -8.55
C LEU A 33 3.72 -12.64 -9.40
N THR A 34 3.40 -13.10 -10.60
CA THR A 34 2.55 -12.34 -11.50
C THR A 34 1.17 -12.10 -10.90
N VAL A 35 0.58 -13.14 -10.36
CA VAL A 35 -0.75 -13.01 -9.77
C VAL A 35 -0.73 -12.06 -8.59
N SER A 36 0.28 -12.17 -7.73
CA SER A 36 0.34 -11.31 -6.56
C SER A 36 0.59 -9.86 -6.92
N ILE A 37 1.41 -9.62 -7.93
CA ILE A 37 1.66 -8.25 -8.37
C ILE A 37 0.38 -7.64 -8.96
N ASP A 38 -0.39 -8.43 -9.72
CA ASP A 38 -1.65 -7.95 -10.26
C ASP A 38 -2.67 -7.72 -9.15
N ASN A 39 -2.72 -8.59 -8.17
CA ASN A 39 -3.63 -8.39 -7.03
C ASN A 39 -3.26 -7.12 -6.27
N THR A 40 -1.98 -6.82 -6.20
CA THR A 40 -1.51 -5.64 -5.52
C THR A 40 -2.00 -4.38 -6.22
N GLU A 41 -1.93 -4.38 -7.53
CA GLU A 41 -2.41 -3.23 -8.29
C GLU A 41 -3.88 -3.01 -8.00
N ALA A 42 -4.67 -4.06 -8.02
CA ALA A 42 -6.10 -3.95 -7.76
C ALA A 42 -6.35 -3.45 -6.34
N TRP A 43 -5.58 -3.92 -5.37
CA TRP A 43 -5.75 -3.52 -3.98
C TRP A 43 -5.44 -2.03 -3.80
N ILE A 44 -4.34 -1.56 -4.37
CA ILE A 44 -3.96 -0.17 -4.26
C ILE A 44 -5.02 0.71 -4.92
N GLU A 45 -5.40 0.38 -6.14
CA GLU A 45 -6.31 1.24 -6.87
C GLU A 45 -7.70 1.24 -6.28
N SER A 46 -8.13 0.11 -5.75
CA SER A 46 -9.40 0.05 -5.09
C SER A 46 -9.43 0.94 -3.86
N ASN A 47 -8.35 0.97 -3.10
CA ASN A 47 -8.28 1.84 -1.93
C ASN A 47 -8.19 3.32 -2.31
N LEU A 48 -7.45 3.64 -3.35
CA LEU A 48 -7.39 5.02 -3.80
C LEU A 48 -8.76 5.50 -4.25
N LYS A 49 -9.46 4.68 -5.01
CA LYS A 49 -10.78 5.06 -5.48
C LYS A 49 -11.77 5.20 -4.34
N LYS A 50 -11.66 4.33 -3.36
CA LYS A 50 -12.56 4.39 -2.22
C LYS A 50 -12.45 5.72 -1.50
N HIS A 51 -11.29 6.31 -1.48
CA HIS A 51 -11.07 7.57 -0.80
C HIS A 51 -11.00 8.76 -1.75
N TYR A 52 -11.39 8.54 -3.00
CA TYR A 52 -11.41 9.62 -4.00
C TYR A 52 -10.03 10.22 -4.25
N VAL A 53 -9.00 9.38 -4.15
CA VAL A 53 -7.65 9.80 -4.48
C VAL A 53 -7.37 9.36 -5.89
N PRO A 54 -6.96 10.26 -6.78
CA PRO A 54 -6.71 9.86 -8.16
C PRO A 54 -5.50 8.95 -8.28
N ILE A 55 -5.56 8.08 -9.27
CA ILE A 55 -4.45 7.18 -9.52
C ILE A 55 -3.41 7.96 -10.29
N PRO A 56 -2.18 8.06 -9.77
CA PRO A 56 -1.18 8.90 -10.42
C PRO A 56 -0.70 8.31 -11.74
N VAL A 57 -0.34 9.19 -12.65
CA VAL A 57 0.21 8.76 -13.92
C VAL A 57 1.64 8.31 -13.70
N ASP A 58 2.40 9.11 -12.97
CA ASP A 58 3.76 8.75 -12.61
C ASP A 58 3.73 8.18 -11.21
N ILE A 59 4.16 6.95 -11.07
CA ILE A 59 4.03 6.25 -9.81
C ILE A 59 5.10 6.69 -8.82
N PRO A 60 4.71 7.28 -7.71
CA PRO A 60 5.70 7.71 -6.74
C PRO A 60 6.33 6.53 -6.01
N GLN A 61 7.52 6.75 -5.47
CA GLN A 61 8.24 5.68 -4.79
C GLN A 61 7.45 5.12 -3.63
N THR A 62 6.67 5.94 -2.95
CA THR A 62 5.86 5.47 -1.84
C THR A 62 4.90 4.37 -2.27
N LEU A 63 4.22 4.56 -3.41
CA LEU A 63 3.30 3.54 -3.88
C LEU A 63 4.04 2.30 -4.34
N LYS A 64 5.26 2.47 -4.87
CA LYS A 64 6.05 1.31 -5.25
C LYS A 64 6.42 0.49 -4.03
N THR A 65 6.83 1.15 -2.97
CA THR A 65 7.19 0.47 -1.73
C THR A 65 5.98 -0.26 -1.15
N ILE A 66 4.83 0.39 -1.15
CA ILE A 66 3.61 -0.22 -0.67
C ILE A 66 3.33 -1.49 -1.46
N ALA A 67 3.49 -1.41 -2.77
CA ALA A 67 3.20 -2.54 -3.64
C ALA A 67 4.12 -3.72 -3.35
N ILE A 68 5.39 -3.44 -3.13
CA ILE A 68 6.35 -4.49 -2.87
C ILE A 68 5.99 -5.25 -1.58
N TYR A 69 5.67 -4.52 -0.52
CA TYR A 69 5.33 -5.18 0.74
C TYR A 69 4.00 -5.93 0.66
N TYR A 70 3.03 -5.37 -0.02
CA TYR A 70 1.75 -6.06 -0.13
C TYR A 70 1.88 -7.32 -0.96
N ALA A 71 2.58 -7.24 -2.09
CA ALA A 71 2.76 -8.41 -2.94
C ALA A 71 3.51 -9.50 -2.19
N ALA A 72 4.54 -9.12 -1.45
CA ALA A 72 5.30 -10.09 -0.69
C ALA A 72 4.44 -10.77 0.37
N SER A 73 3.59 -10.01 1.06
CA SER A 73 2.73 -10.62 2.07
C SER A 73 1.72 -11.56 1.44
N ASP A 74 1.21 -11.19 0.27
CA ASP A 74 0.24 -12.02 -0.44
C ASP A 74 0.89 -13.34 -0.86
N ILE A 75 2.12 -13.29 -1.30
CA ILE A 75 2.84 -14.49 -1.69
C ILE A 75 3.10 -15.39 -0.48
N LEU A 76 3.50 -14.80 0.64
CA LEU A 76 3.73 -15.61 1.83
C LEU A 76 2.46 -16.31 2.26
N MET A 77 1.33 -15.62 2.16
CA MET A 77 0.08 -16.22 2.55
C MET A 77 -0.23 -17.44 1.68
N SER A 78 0.16 -17.40 0.42
CA SER A 78 -0.10 -18.49 -0.50
C SER A 78 0.89 -19.63 -0.33
N LEU A 79 2.14 -19.33 -0.03
CA LEU A 79 3.17 -20.34 0.06
C LEU A 79 3.25 -21.03 1.39
N TYR A 80 3.03 -20.31 2.45
CA TYR A 80 3.28 -20.82 3.78
C TYR A 80 2.01 -20.81 4.62
N HIS A 81 1.47 -21.97 4.82
CA HIS A 81 0.23 -22.08 5.56
C HIS A 81 0.44 -22.23 7.05
N GLY A 82 1.67 -22.42 7.48
CA GLY A 82 1.93 -22.62 8.89
C GLY A 82 2.23 -21.32 9.59
N GLU A 83 2.67 -21.44 10.82
CA GLU A 83 2.94 -20.27 11.62
C GLU A 83 4.35 -19.74 11.43
N GLU A 84 5.16 -20.45 10.68
CA GLU A 84 6.56 -20.09 10.57
C GLU A 84 6.80 -18.68 10.10
N TYR A 85 6.05 -18.25 9.11
CA TYR A 85 6.24 -16.91 8.57
C TYR A 85 5.08 -15.99 8.86
N GLU A 86 4.24 -16.36 9.79
CA GLU A 86 3.06 -15.56 10.07
C GLU A 86 3.40 -14.15 10.54
N SER A 87 4.39 -14.04 11.41
CA SER A 87 4.79 -12.73 11.90
C SER A 87 5.35 -11.85 10.79
N LEU A 88 6.13 -12.45 9.89
CA LEU A 88 6.71 -11.72 8.80
C LEU A 88 5.63 -11.26 7.82
N MET A 89 4.69 -12.15 7.53
CA MET A 89 3.59 -11.83 6.65
C MET A 89 2.78 -10.67 7.21
N ASP A 90 2.48 -10.73 8.51
CA ASP A 90 1.73 -9.67 9.16
C ASP A 90 2.50 -8.36 9.14
N TYR A 91 3.80 -8.44 9.35
CA TYR A 91 4.62 -7.24 9.34
C TYR A 91 4.60 -6.58 7.96
N TRP A 92 4.78 -7.37 6.91
CA TRP A 92 4.76 -6.82 5.56
C TRP A 92 3.38 -6.25 5.21
N PHE A 93 2.33 -6.97 5.56
CA PHE A 93 0.99 -6.52 5.25
C PHE A 93 0.67 -5.23 6.00
N ASN A 94 0.99 -5.18 7.28
CA ASN A 94 0.72 -3.99 8.07
C ASN A 94 1.53 -2.80 7.59
N LYS A 95 2.77 -3.06 7.17
CA LYS A 95 3.59 -1.97 6.65
C LYS A 95 2.99 -1.41 5.39
N ALA A 96 2.53 -2.27 4.49
CA ALA A 96 1.89 -1.81 3.26
C ALA A 96 0.63 -1.00 3.58
N GLN A 97 -0.15 -1.49 4.51
CA GLN A 97 -1.40 -0.83 4.86
C GLN A 97 -1.15 0.52 5.50
N ASP A 98 -0.22 0.58 6.43
CA ASP A 98 0.08 1.84 7.12
C ASP A 98 0.62 2.88 6.15
N LEU A 99 1.50 2.46 5.24
CA LEU A 99 2.04 3.39 4.27
C LEU A 99 0.98 3.88 3.30
N LEU A 100 0.04 3.01 2.93
CA LEU A 100 -1.02 3.43 2.03
C LEU A 100 -1.95 4.42 2.72
N GLU A 101 -2.25 4.18 3.99
CA GLU A 101 -3.07 5.12 4.73
C GLU A 101 -2.38 6.47 4.85
N ASP A 102 -1.08 6.46 5.08
CA ASP A 102 -0.34 7.71 5.15
C ASP A 102 -0.34 8.43 3.82
N TYR A 103 -0.22 7.68 2.74
CA TYR A 103 -0.24 8.29 1.41
C TYR A 103 -1.59 8.95 1.13
N ILE A 104 -2.67 8.26 1.47
CA ILE A 104 -4.01 8.80 1.26
C ILE A 104 -4.22 10.02 2.13
N ASP A 105 -3.82 9.96 3.38
CA ASP A 105 -3.97 11.09 4.28
C ASP A 105 -3.20 12.30 3.79
N ALA A 106 -1.98 12.08 3.35
CA ALA A 106 -1.17 13.17 2.87
C ALA A 106 -1.78 13.83 1.64
N PHE A 107 -2.34 13.00 0.74
CA PHE A 107 -2.96 13.55 -0.45
C PHE A 107 -4.19 14.37 -0.09
N LEU A 108 -5.03 13.85 0.79
CA LEU A 108 -6.24 14.55 1.15
C LEU A 108 -5.94 15.84 1.90
N HIS A 109 -4.90 15.82 2.71
CA HIS A 109 -4.50 17.01 3.42
C HIS A 109 -3.99 18.08 2.45
N ALA A 110 -3.19 17.69 1.49
CA ALA A 110 -2.67 18.62 0.52
C ALA A 110 -3.79 19.19 -0.35
N GLU A 111 -4.76 18.34 -0.68
CA GLU A 111 -5.85 18.78 -1.50
C GLU A 111 -6.68 19.84 -0.81
N ALA A 112 -6.85 19.74 0.48
CA ALA A 112 -7.64 20.70 1.22
C ALA A 112 -6.96 22.03 1.39
N THR A 113 -5.67 22.08 1.16
CA THR A 113 -4.93 23.30 1.43
C THR A 113 -5.38 24.53 0.67
N ASP A 114 -5.54 24.40 -0.60
CA ASP A 114 -5.84 25.57 -1.40
C ASP A 114 -7.28 26.02 -1.36
N GLU A 115 -8.18 25.08 -1.48
CA GLU A 115 -9.56 25.46 -1.55
C GLU A 115 -10.26 25.42 -0.24
N GLU A 116 -9.86 24.50 0.59
CA GLU A 116 -10.58 24.27 1.81
C GLU A 116 -9.98 24.92 3.01
N LEU A 117 -8.75 25.33 2.92
CA LEU A 117 -8.09 25.87 4.08
C LEU A 117 -8.82 27.01 4.71
N ASP A 118 -9.29 27.94 3.93
CA ASP A 118 -10.02 29.08 4.46
C ASP A 118 -11.30 28.63 5.15
N LYS A 119 -12.01 27.71 4.55
CA LYS A 119 -13.22 27.24 5.15
C LYS A 119 -12.91 26.48 6.42
N VAL A 120 -11.88 25.68 6.38
CA VAL A 120 -11.49 24.92 7.54
C VAL A 120 -11.13 25.82 8.67
N ASN A 121 -10.43 26.91 8.39
CA ASN A 121 -10.04 27.82 9.42
C ASN A 121 -11.23 28.44 10.12
N MET A 122 -12.29 28.57 9.41
CA MET A 122 -13.46 29.20 10.00
C MET A 122 -14.20 28.26 10.92
N VAL A 123 -14.14 26.96 10.67
CA VAL A 123 -14.87 26.05 11.50
C VAL A 123 -13.99 25.16 12.35
N LYS A 124 -12.71 25.16 12.14
CA LYS A 124 -11.88 24.23 12.83
C LYS A 124 -11.91 24.32 14.33
N HIS A 125 -12.21 25.48 14.84
CA HIS A 125 -12.22 25.61 16.28
C HIS A 125 -13.28 24.75 16.90
N SER A 126 -14.31 24.48 16.20
CA SER A 126 -15.35 23.68 16.80
C SER A 126 -15.21 22.22 16.47
N HIS A 127 -14.52 21.88 15.40
CA HIS A 127 -14.48 20.50 15.03
C HIS A 127 -13.16 19.81 14.96
N SER A 128 -12.11 20.53 14.95
CA SER A 128 -10.83 19.94 14.65
C SER A 128 -10.44 18.79 15.52
N GLN A 129 -10.66 18.90 16.80
CA GLN A 129 -10.28 17.88 17.63
C GLN A 129 -11.03 16.61 17.41
N THR A 130 -12.31 16.67 17.33
CA THR A 130 -13.13 15.53 17.09
C THR A 130 -12.76 14.85 15.79
N TYR A 131 -12.51 15.66 14.78
CA TYR A 131 -12.18 15.14 13.50
C TYR A 131 -10.89 14.32 13.56
N HIS A 132 -9.88 14.85 14.20
CA HIS A 132 -8.65 14.14 14.31
C HIS A 132 -8.76 12.86 15.07
N GLU A 133 -9.52 12.85 16.10
CA GLU A 133 -9.68 11.67 16.85
C GLU A 133 -10.36 10.59 16.08
N LYS A 134 -11.37 10.93 15.32
CA LYS A 134 -12.03 9.98 14.51
C LYS A 134 -11.14 9.40 13.48
N ARG A 135 -10.35 10.26 12.83
CA ARG A 135 -9.47 9.78 11.85
C ARG A 135 -8.53 8.80 12.38
N ARG A 136 -8.06 9.09 13.53
CA ARG A 136 -7.11 8.29 14.07
C ARG A 136 -7.60 6.95 14.34
N ARG A 137 -8.78 6.81 14.67
CA ARG A 137 -9.24 5.65 14.94
C ARG A 137 -9.55 4.87 13.81
N GLY A 138 -9.34 5.16 12.90
CA GLY A 138 -9.58 4.47 11.97
C GLY A 138 -9.79 4.49 11.13
N ILE A 139 -9.62 4.85 11.22
CA ILE A 139 -9.62 5.04 10.56
C ILE A 139 -10.28 5.43 9.79
N TRP A 140 -10.72 6.12 9.61
CA TRP A 140 -11.31 6.67 8.83
C TRP A 140 -12.47 6.61 9.18
N VAL A 141 -12.69 6.57 9.97
CA VAL A 141 -13.59 6.57 10.39
C VAL A 141 -14.10 7.43 10.21
N ARG A 142 -13.97 7.95 10.29
CA ARG A 142 -14.27 8.96 10.14
C ARG A 142 -15.44 8.94 9.62
#